data_c6e6a40b6b9a1d5d1d9de0aa08c13e37
#
_entry.id   c6e6a40b6b9a1d5d1d9de0aa08c13e37
#
_cell.length_a   1.000
_cell.length_b   1.000
_cell.length_c   1.000
_cell.angle_alpha   90.00
_cell.angle_beta   90.00
_cell.angle_gamma   90.00
#
_symmetry.space_group_name_H-M   'P 1'
#
loop_
_entity.id
_entity.type
_entity.pdbx_description
1 polymer ?
#
loop_
_entity_poly.entity_id
_entity_poly.type
_entity_poly.pdbx_seq_one_letter_code
_entity_poly.pdbx_strand_id
1 'polypeptide(L)'
;MLRHALSTSDTRNPAFTELVRGEREHNLAWGERAAREMRAAGPEAWTYVALLGGADTLAFRVRVAQSHLRSDMLPSYWSEAILVKLNDASLRGAEALYVPLAQPDGPHYAPQHNGVVSRPLADFDDTERYPNIALIALPVAQEKVLRQVDVFRRSRSTLDALEHVLRWLAFGWGVARTPNPLHESYGVPSACMLEIVCAAESFDLTPGLESRASCPEAIWSMARYWQEYFKKTAPKGRVPFGRFAIGHQYPILETPPEPSATRVAKPARVAKAAPTKKKRKR
;
A
#
# COMPACT_ATOMS: atom_id res chain seq x y z
N MET A 1 -7.23 -21.30 17.50
CA MET A 1 -8.40 -20.41 17.35
C MET A 1 -8.09 -19.02 16.75
N LEU A 2 -6.85 -18.65 16.54
CA LEU A 2 -6.44 -17.33 15.98
C LEU A 2 -6.42 -17.26 14.44
N ARG A 3 -6.61 -18.38 13.73
CA ARG A 3 -6.53 -18.42 12.26
C ARG A 3 -7.61 -17.63 11.50
N HIS A 4 -8.66 -17.18 12.15
CA HIS A 4 -9.82 -16.60 11.48
C HIS A 4 -9.93 -15.07 11.56
N ALA A 5 -9.15 -14.41 12.41
CA ALA A 5 -9.29 -12.96 12.58
C ALA A 5 -8.68 -12.13 11.45
N LEU A 6 -7.83 -12.72 10.61
CA LEU A 6 -7.03 -12.01 9.60
C LEU A 6 -7.20 -12.54 8.17
N SER A 7 -8.11 -13.49 7.94
CA SER A 7 -8.46 -13.89 6.58
C SER A 7 -9.19 -12.75 5.87
N THR A 8 -8.71 -12.34 4.71
CA THR A 8 -9.40 -11.38 3.83
C THR A 8 -10.77 -11.86 3.39
N SER A 9 -11.00 -13.18 3.39
CA SER A 9 -12.25 -13.86 3.05
C SER A 9 -13.16 -14.13 4.24
N ASP A 10 -12.95 -13.48 5.40
CA ASP A 10 -13.80 -13.71 6.57
C ASP A 10 -15.21 -13.13 6.35
N THR A 11 -16.10 -13.99 5.89
CA THR A 11 -17.54 -13.71 5.69
C THR A 11 -18.27 -13.35 6.97
N ARG A 12 -17.64 -13.50 8.15
CA ARG A 12 -18.21 -13.16 9.45
C ARG A 12 -18.17 -11.67 9.76
N ASN A 13 -17.46 -10.89 8.97
CA ASN A 13 -17.45 -9.44 9.11
C ASN A 13 -18.12 -8.77 7.90
N PRO A 14 -19.45 -8.57 7.90
CA PRO A 14 -20.18 -8.03 6.75
C PRO A 14 -19.80 -6.56 6.44
N ALA A 15 -19.10 -5.88 7.33
CA ALA A 15 -18.63 -4.51 7.08
C ALA A 15 -17.39 -4.46 6.23
N PHE A 16 -16.60 -5.55 6.17
CA PHE A 16 -15.43 -5.70 5.31
C PHE A 16 -15.62 -6.89 4.40
N THR A 17 -16.14 -6.64 3.21
CA THR A 17 -16.45 -7.68 2.22
C THR A 17 -15.58 -7.54 1.00
N GLU A 18 -15.18 -8.69 0.46
CA GLU A 18 -14.52 -8.74 -0.83
C GLU A 18 -15.50 -8.34 -1.93
N LEU A 19 -15.10 -7.38 -2.73
CA LEU A 19 -15.80 -6.93 -3.91
C LEU A 19 -14.95 -7.29 -5.12
N VAL A 20 -15.23 -8.47 -5.68
CA VAL A 20 -14.44 -9.00 -6.81
C VAL A 20 -14.40 -7.99 -7.95
N ARG A 21 -13.20 -7.79 -8.48
CA ARG A 21 -12.98 -6.90 -9.63
C ARG A 21 -13.50 -7.56 -10.90
N GLY A 22 -14.17 -6.78 -11.76
CA GLY A 22 -14.56 -7.24 -13.10
C GLY A 22 -13.34 -7.49 -14.01
N GLU A 23 -13.50 -8.30 -15.05
CA GLU A 23 -12.42 -8.78 -15.91
C GLU A 23 -11.55 -7.66 -16.52
N ARG A 24 -12.12 -6.46 -16.75
CA ARG A 24 -11.41 -5.27 -17.28
C ARG A 24 -11.62 -4.04 -16.40
N GLU A 25 -11.94 -4.27 -15.14
CA GLU A 25 -12.23 -3.18 -14.22
C GLU A 25 -10.93 -2.68 -13.59
N HIS A 26 -10.59 -1.44 -13.89
CA HIS A 26 -9.48 -0.71 -13.27
C HIS A 26 -9.80 -0.29 -11.83
N ASN A 27 -8.78 0.08 -11.06
CA ASN A 27 -8.91 0.42 -9.64
C ASN A 27 -9.89 1.57 -9.40
N LEU A 28 -9.92 2.57 -10.25
CA LEU A 28 -10.81 3.73 -10.09
C LEU A 28 -12.28 3.36 -10.30
N ALA A 29 -12.56 2.56 -11.35
CA ALA A 29 -13.91 2.07 -11.62
C ALA A 29 -14.40 1.14 -10.49
N TRP A 30 -13.54 0.26 -10.01
CA TRP A 30 -13.81 -0.57 -8.86
C TRP A 30 -14.06 0.26 -7.61
N GLY A 31 -13.22 1.28 -7.35
CA GLY A 31 -13.37 2.20 -6.23
C GLY A 31 -14.70 2.95 -6.24
N GLU A 32 -15.15 3.43 -7.41
CA GLU A 32 -16.46 4.06 -7.57
C GLU A 32 -17.61 3.13 -7.20
N ARG A 33 -17.53 1.86 -7.62
CA ARG A 33 -18.53 0.85 -7.26
C ARG A 33 -18.50 0.59 -5.75
N ALA A 34 -17.32 0.41 -5.17
CA ALA A 34 -17.12 0.22 -3.74
C ALA A 34 -17.65 1.41 -2.92
N ALA A 35 -17.32 2.64 -3.31
CA ALA A 35 -17.79 3.84 -2.66
C ALA A 35 -19.33 4.01 -2.75
N ARG A 36 -19.92 3.63 -3.87
CA ARG A 36 -21.39 3.65 -4.04
C ARG A 36 -22.09 2.68 -3.09
N GLU A 37 -21.59 1.45 -2.97
CA GLU A 37 -22.12 0.47 -2.02
C GLU A 37 -21.98 0.94 -0.58
N MET A 38 -20.82 1.53 -0.24
CA MET A 38 -20.58 2.02 1.11
C MET A 38 -21.45 3.22 1.46
N ARG A 39 -21.70 4.14 0.53
CA ARG A 39 -22.61 5.28 0.74
C ARG A 39 -24.05 4.86 0.95
N ALA A 40 -24.50 3.83 0.27
CA ALA A 40 -25.85 3.26 0.48
C ALA A 40 -26.02 2.68 1.89
N ALA A 41 -24.95 2.29 2.56
CA ALA A 41 -24.95 1.67 3.88
C ALA A 41 -24.56 2.61 5.03
N GLY A 42 -24.06 3.82 4.74
CA GLY A 42 -23.49 4.73 5.75
C GLY A 42 -23.87 6.20 5.59
N PRO A 43 -23.44 7.06 6.52
CA PRO A 43 -23.71 8.49 6.50
C PRO A 43 -22.88 9.25 5.44
N GLU A 44 -23.37 10.42 5.03
CA GLU A 44 -22.89 11.18 3.87
C GLU A 44 -21.49 11.81 3.98
N ALA A 45 -20.92 11.96 5.17
CA ALA A 45 -19.73 12.79 5.40
C ALA A 45 -18.55 12.00 6.01
N TRP A 46 -18.21 10.88 5.41
CA TRP A 46 -17.11 10.05 5.89
C TRP A 46 -15.81 10.30 5.14
N THR A 47 -14.71 10.10 5.85
CA THR A 47 -13.37 10.11 5.27
C THR A 47 -13.08 8.76 4.65
N TYR A 48 -12.55 8.75 3.43
CA TYR A 48 -12.12 7.53 2.78
C TYR A 48 -10.60 7.39 2.85
N VAL A 49 -10.16 6.18 3.17
CA VAL A 49 -8.76 5.75 3.09
C VAL A 49 -8.68 4.61 2.09
N ALA A 50 -7.77 4.73 1.13
CA ALA A 50 -7.44 3.62 0.24
C ALA A 50 -6.16 2.93 0.74
N LEU A 51 -6.19 1.60 0.82
CA LEU A 51 -5.00 0.78 1.00
C LEU A 51 -4.65 0.15 -0.34
N LEU A 52 -3.38 0.23 -0.72
CA LEU A 52 -2.89 -0.29 -1.99
C LEU A 52 -1.77 -1.31 -1.75
N GLY A 53 -1.81 -2.39 -2.48
CA GLY A 53 -0.72 -3.36 -2.54
C GLY A 53 -0.02 -3.27 -3.89
N GLY A 54 1.16 -2.64 -3.89
CA GLY A 54 1.97 -2.53 -5.10
C GLY A 54 2.68 -3.83 -5.46
N ALA A 55 3.01 -3.98 -6.75
CA ALA A 55 3.70 -5.13 -7.33
C ALA A 55 5.22 -4.92 -7.47
N ASP A 56 5.73 -3.69 -7.27
CA ASP A 56 7.16 -3.42 -7.36
C ASP A 56 7.95 -3.93 -6.14
N THR A 57 9.27 -3.97 -6.28
CA THR A 57 10.18 -4.51 -5.26
C THR A 57 10.10 -3.76 -3.93
N LEU A 58 9.95 -2.43 -3.95
CA LEU A 58 9.87 -1.63 -2.73
C LEU A 58 8.55 -1.92 -2.01
N ALA A 59 7.43 -1.89 -2.74
CA ALA A 59 6.12 -2.25 -2.22
C ALA A 59 6.11 -3.66 -1.62
N PHE A 60 6.73 -4.63 -2.31
CA PHE A 60 6.85 -5.98 -1.79
C PHE A 60 7.64 -6.03 -0.48
N ARG A 61 8.77 -5.34 -0.37
CA ARG A 61 9.55 -5.27 0.87
C ARG A 61 8.77 -4.65 2.03
N VAL A 62 7.99 -3.61 1.76
CA VAL A 62 7.07 -3.02 2.75
C VAL A 62 6.05 -4.06 3.21
N ARG A 63 5.48 -4.84 2.29
CA ARG A 63 4.52 -5.91 2.60
C ARG A 63 5.15 -7.00 3.47
N VAL A 64 6.37 -7.44 3.14
CA VAL A 64 7.12 -8.42 3.93
C VAL A 64 7.44 -7.89 5.33
N ALA A 65 7.84 -6.63 5.44
CA ALA A 65 8.16 -6.01 6.74
C ALA A 65 6.98 -6.05 7.73
N GLN A 66 5.76 -6.07 7.24
CA GLN A 66 4.52 -6.11 8.03
C GLN A 66 4.04 -7.53 8.39
N SER A 67 4.72 -8.60 7.92
CA SER A 67 4.25 -9.98 8.11
C SER A 67 4.13 -10.37 9.59
N HIS A 68 4.96 -9.82 10.47
CA HIS A 68 4.89 -10.11 11.91
C HIS A 68 3.59 -9.59 12.58
N LEU A 69 2.87 -8.68 11.94
CA LEU A 69 1.55 -8.21 12.41
C LEU A 69 0.41 -9.15 12.04
N ARG A 70 0.68 -10.11 11.18
CA ARG A 70 -0.29 -11.09 10.72
C ARG A 70 -0.15 -12.42 11.47
N SER A 71 -1.26 -13.05 11.78
CA SER A 71 -1.25 -14.36 12.47
C SER A 71 -0.69 -15.48 11.61
N ASP A 72 -0.73 -15.35 10.27
CA ASP A 72 -0.22 -16.32 9.31
C ASP A 72 1.24 -16.07 8.94
N MET A 73 1.84 -14.97 9.41
CA MET A 73 3.20 -14.53 9.12
C MET A 73 3.50 -14.34 7.62
N LEU A 74 2.47 -14.25 6.81
CA LEU A 74 2.59 -14.01 5.38
C LEU A 74 2.74 -12.50 5.10
N PRO A 75 3.32 -12.11 3.96
CA PRO A 75 3.40 -10.69 3.59
C PRO A 75 2.02 -10.03 3.60
N SER A 76 1.96 -8.79 4.05
CA SER A 76 0.75 -7.97 3.99
C SER A 76 0.20 -7.89 2.56
N TYR A 77 -1.10 -7.68 2.41
CA TYR A 77 -1.69 -7.32 1.11
C TYR A 77 -1.41 -5.86 0.74
N TRP A 78 -1.01 -5.03 1.69
CA TRP A 78 -0.95 -3.59 1.61
C TRP A 78 0.48 -3.07 1.75
N SER A 79 0.88 -2.17 0.86
CA SER A 79 2.17 -1.48 0.91
C SER A 79 2.02 0.02 1.14
N GLU A 80 0.85 0.59 0.85
CA GLU A 80 0.61 2.02 0.91
C GLU A 80 -0.78 2.30 1.51
N ALA A 81 -0.91 3.43 2.21
CA ALA A 81 -2.16 3.93 2.75
C ALA A 81 -2.35 5.39 2.31
N ILE A 82 -3.50 5.71 1.70
CA ILE A 82 -3.77 6.97 1.06
C ILE A 82 -5.03 7.58 1.64
N LEU A 83 -4.97 8.85 2.04
CA LEU A 83 -6.16 9.64 2.29
C LEU A 83 -6.79 10.05 0.96
N VAL A 84 -8.02 9.65 0.73
CA VAL A 84 -8.78 10.03 -0.46
C VAL A 84 -9.52 11.33 -0.18
N LYS A 85 -9.11 12.41 -0.84
CA LYS A 85 -9.80 13.70 -0.78
C LYS A 85 -10.83 13.75 -1.92
N LEU A 86 -12.09 13.70 -1.55
CA LEU A 86 -13.19 13.88 -2.48
C LEU A 86 -13.44 15.38 -2.71
N ASN A 87 -13.46 15.80 -3.96
CA ASN A 87 -13.87 17.15 -4.35
C ASN A 87 -15.38 17.20 -4.64
N ASP A 88 -15.94 16.08 -5.03
CA ASP A 88 -17.38 15.83 -5.24
C ASP A 88 -17.76 14.43 -4.76
N ALA A 89 -18.92 13.94 -5.14
CA ALA A 89 -19.35 12.58 -4.78
C ALA A 89 -18.64 11.47 -5.59
N SER A 90 -17.74 11.82 -6.53
CA SER A 90 -17.05 10.87 -7.41
C SER A 90 -15.57 10.70 -7.00
N LEU A 91 -15.05 9.49 -7.18
CA LEU A 91 -13.61 9.23 -7.05
C LEU A 91 -12.80 9.68 -8.29
N ARG A 92 -13.45 9.93 -9.43
CA ARG A 92 -12.75 10.32 -10.66
C ARG A 92 -11.99 11.63 -10.55
N GLY A 93 -12.55 12.60 -9.81
CA GLY A 93 -11.91 13.88 -9.53
C GLY A 93 -11.21 13.93 -8.18
N ALA A 94 -11.08 12.80 -7.48
CA ALA A 94 -10.49 12.75 -6.17
C ALA A 94 -8.97 12.90 -6.22
N GLU A 95 -8.42 13.44 -5.14
CA GLU A 95 -6.99 13.54 -4.90
C GLU A 95 -6.54 12.51 -3.86
N ALA A 96 -5.36 11.95 -4.07
CA ALA A 96 -4.64 11.11 -3.13
C ALA A 96 -3.67 11.97 -2.31
N LEU A 97 -3.86 12.02 -1.00
CA LEU A 97 -2.95 12.69 -0.07
C LEU A 97 -2.17 11.62 0.70
N TYR A 98 -0.84 11.64 0.58
CA TYR A 98 0.02 10.64 1.21
C TYR A 98 1.47 11.11 1.28
N VAL A 99 2.32 10.36 1.97
CA VAL A 99 3.77 10.57 2.01
C VAL A 99 4.45 9.43 1.23
N PRO A 100 4.86 9.64 -0.03
CA PRO A 100 5.43 8.59 -0.85
C PRO A 100 6.78 8.12 -0.32
N LEU A 101 7.02 6.80 -0.35
CA LEU A 101 8.35 6.22 -0.18
C LEU A 101 9.20 6.40 -1.44
N ALA A 102 8.60 6.20 -2.62
CA ALA A 102 9.29 6.48 -3.86
C ALA A 102 9.51 7.99 -3.99
N GLN A 103 10.76 8.40 -4.18
CA GLN A 103 11.08 9.81 -4.42
C GLN A 103 10.41 10.23 -5.74
N PRO A 104 9.63 11.31 -5.74
CA PRO A 104 9.12 11.84 -6.99
C PRO A 104 10.29 12.38 -7.82
N ASP A 105 10.21 12.17 -9.13
CA ASP A 105 11.16 12.76 -10.07
C ASP A 105 11.04 14.28 -10.03
N GLY A 106 12.14 14.96 -9.71
CA GLY A 106 12.24 16.42 -9.74
C GLY A 106 11.77 17.18 -8.48
N PRO A 107 11.40 18.45 -8.60
CA PRO A 107 11.21 19.38 -7.46
C PRO A 107 9.93 19.16 -6.64
N HIS A 108 9.18 18.12 -6.91
CA HIS A 108 7.89 17.88 -6.27
C HIS A 108 7.97 17.23 -4.87
N TYR A 109 9.14 16.69 -4.49
CA TYR A 109 9.35 16.32 -3.10
C TYR A 109 9.49 17.58 -2.26
N ALA A 110 8.49 17.83 -1.43
CA ALA A 110 8.41 19.06 -0.67
C ALA A 110 8.71 18.80 0.82
N PRO A 111 9.98 18.85 1.26
CA PRO A 111 10.33 18.71 2.68
C PRO A 111 9.62 19.74 3.57
N GLN A 112 9.32 20.93 3.02
CA GLN A 112 8.54 21.99 3.68
C GLN A 112 7.09 21.60 3.96
N HIS A 113 6.56 20.59 3.28
CA HIS A 113 5.22 20.04 3.51
C HIS A 113 5.24 18.72 4.28
N ASN A 114 6.30 18.46 5.04
CA ASN A 114 6.51 17.23 5.78
C ASN A 114 6.31 15.97 4.90
N GLY A 115 6.76 16.05 3.65
CA GLY A 115 6.68 14.98 2.67
C GLY A 115 5.28 14.68 2.11
N VAL A 116 4.24 15.37 2.54
CA VAL A 116 2.87 15.14 2.04
C VAL A 116 2.74 15.67 0.62
N VAL A 117 2.33 14.80 -0.28
CA VAL A 117 2.01 15.14 -1.67
C VAL A 117 0.51 14.98 -1.93
N SER A 118 0.02 15.74 -2.91
CA SER A 118 -1.30 15.56 -3.50
C SER A 118 -1.13 15.14 -4.95
N ARG A 119 -1.79 14.05 -5.35
CA ARG A 119 -1.82 13.57 -6.73
C ARG A 119 -3.23 13.17 -7.13
N PRO A 120 -3.57 13.18 -8.42
CA PRO A 120 -4.81 12.57 -8.87
C PRO A 120 -4.92 11.11 -8.38
N LEU A 121 -6.08 10.71 -7.86
CA LEU A 121 -6.29 9.31 -7.49
C LEU A 121 -6.17 8.38 -8.69
N ALA A 122 -6.37 8.89 -9.90
CA ALA A 122 -6.17 8.19 -11.17
C ALA A 122 -4.73 7.67 -11.39
N ASP A 123 -3.72 8.23 -10.72
CA ASP A 123 -2.33 7.73 -10.79
C ASP A 123 -2.20 6.30 -10.23
N PHE A 124 -3.21 5.83 -9.49
CA PHE A 124 -3.29 4.51 -8.87
C PHE A 124 -4.27 3.56 -9.58
N ASP A 125 -4.71 3.91 -10.80
CA ASP A 125 -5.72 3.16 -11.54
C ASP A 125 -5.20 1.85 -12.15
N ASP A 126 -3.89 1.74 -12.36
CA ASP A 126 -3.23 0.59 -12.97
C ASP A 126 -3.28 -0.65 -12.06
N THR A 127 -3.99 -1.68 -12.51
CA THR A 127 -4.18 -2.95 -11.77
C THR A 127 -2.98 -3.90 -11.83
N GLU A 128 -2.07 -3.73 -12.77
CA GLU A 128 -0.81 -4.48 -12.81
C GLU A 128 0.16 -3.92 -11.78
N ARG A 129 0.22 -2.59 -11.68
CA ARG A 129 1.05 -1.89 -10.69
C ARG A 129 0.48 -1.98 -9.27
N TYR A 130 -0.84 -1.90 -9.13
CA TYR A 130 -1.56 -1.97 -7.85
C TYR A 130 -2.65 -3.05 -7.89
N PRO A 131 -2.25 -4.32 -7.87
CA PRO A 131 -3.21 -5.43 -7.98
C PRO A 131 -4.16 -5.54 -6.80
N ASN A 132 -3.73 -5.10 -5.62
CA ASN A 132 -4.54 -5.15 -4.41
C ASN A 132 -5.04 -3.76 -4.03
N ILE A 133 -6.31 -3.64 -3.74
CA ILE A 133 -6.94 -2.40 -3.31
C ILE A 133 -7.98 -2.66 -2.22
N ALA A 134 -8.01 -1.80 -1.21
CA ALA A 134 -9.14 -1.67 -0.30
C ALA A 134 -9.55 -0.21 -0.20
N LEU A 135 -10.85 0.02 -0.05
CA LEU A 135 -11.40 1.31 0.29
C LEU A 135 -12.10 1.20 1.64
N ILE A 136 -11.69 2.01 2.60
CA ILE A 136 -12.20 2.04 3.97
C ILE A 136 -12.87 3.38 4.20
N ALA A 137 -14.12 3.36 4.67
CA ALA A 137 -14.84 4.53 5.14
C ALA A 137 -14.64 4.66 6.66
N LEU A 138 -14.15 5.79 7.10
CA LEU A 138 -13.93 6.13 8.51
C LEU A 138 -15.01 7.08 9.01
N PRO A 139 -15.53 6.91 10.22
CA PRO A 139 -16.64 7.71 10.76
C PRO A 139 -16.17 9.11 11.24
N VAL A 140 -15.34 9.76 10.46
CA VAL A 140 -14.79 11.10 10.72
C VAL A 140 -15.05 11.98 9.50
N ALA A 141 -15.49 13.22 9.71
CA ALA A 141 -15.77 14.14 8.63
C ALA A 141 -14.47 14.51 7.87
N GLN A 142 -14.51 14.40 6.55
CA GLN A 142 -13.35 14.66 5.68
C GLN A 142 -12.75 16.04 5.90
N GLU A 143 -13.57 17.08 6.03
CA GLU A 143 -13.10 18.45 6.22
C GLU A 143 -12.26 18.62 7.50
N LYS A 144 -12.62 17.89 8.56
CA LYS A 144 -11.85 17.90 9.80
C LYS A 144 -10.48 17.26 9.60
N VAL A 145 -10.44 16.08 8.99
CA VAL A 145 -9.18 15.37 8.70
C VAL A 145 -8.29 16.21 7.77
N LEU A 146 -8.84 16.85 6.74
CA LEU A 146 -8.07 17.72 5.84
C LEU A 146 -7.43 18.90 6.55
N ARG A 147 -8.13 19.53 7.52
CA ARG A 147 -7.52 20.57 8.36
C ARG A 147 -6.32 20.04 9.15
N GLN A 148 -6.40 18.82 9.67
CA GLN A 148 -5.28 18.21 10.37
C GLN A 148 -4.12 17.84 9.43
N VAL A 149 -4.39 17.47 8.17
CA VAL A 149 -3.34 17.32 7.15
C VAL A 149 -2.58 18.64 6.95
N ASP A 150 -3.27 19.78 6.92
CA ASP A 150 -2.61 21.09 6.80
C ASP A 150 -1.78 21.46 8.03
N VAL A 151 -2.18 21.01 9.22
CA VAL A 151 -1.36 21.13 10.44
C VAL A 151 -0.13 20.23 10.34
N PHE A 152 -0.31 18.98 9.96
CA PHE A 152 0.78 18.00 9.80
C PHE A 152 1.84 18.47 8.78
N ARG A 153 1.41 19.03 7.64
CA ARG A 153 2.31 19.60 6.63
C ARG A 153 3.24 20.67 7.18
N ARG A 154 2.78 21.47 8.12
CA ARG A 154 3.52 22.63 8.68
C ARG A 154 4.36 22.28 9.90
N SER A 155 4.17 21.11 10.50
CA SER A 155 4.82 20.73 11.75
C SER A 155 5.50 19.38 11.64
N ARG A 156 6.80 19.34 11.96
CA ARG A 156 7.58 18.12 12.09
C ARG A 156 7.73 17.67 13.54
N SER A 157 7.12 18.38 14.48
CA SER A 157 7.28 18.08 15.91
C SER A 157 6.64 16.75 16.33
N THR A 158 5.56 16.34 15.67
CA THR A 158 4.89 15.07 15.94
C THR A 158 5.54 13.90 15.18
N LEU A 159 5.89 14.13 13.93
CA LEU A 159 6.58 13.17 13.06
C LEU A 159 7.42 13.91 12.04
N ASP A 160 8.70 13.60 11.95
CA ASP A 160 9.51 13.95 10.78
C ASP A 160 9.36 12.85 9.72
N ALA A 161 8.49 13.08 8.76
CA ALA A 161 8.20 12.09 7.73
C ALA A 161 9.43 11.76 6.87
N LEU A 162 10.37 12.70 6.71
CA LEU A 162 11.60 12.47 5.95
C LEU A 162 12.49 11.41 6.62
N GLU A 163 12.59 11.43 7.95
CA GLU A 163 13.36 10.40 8.68
C GLU A 163 12.76 9.00 8.41
N HIS A 164 11.43 8.87 8.47
CA HIS A 164 10.76 7.63 8.16
C HIS A 164 11.01 7.19 6.71
N VAL A 165 10.85 8.10 5.74
CA VAL A 165 11.13 7.81 4.32
C VAL A 165 12.54 7.27 4.13
N LEU A 166 13.56 7.94 4.71
CA LEU A 166 14.95 7.51 4.57
C LEU A 166 15.20 6.13 5.20
N ARG A 167 14.60 5.83 6.36
CA ARG A 167 14.69 4.50 6.99
C ARG A 167 14.07 3.41 6.10
N TRP A 168 12.91 3.67 5.56
CA TRP A 168 12.24 2.73 4.65
C TRP A 168 12.98 2.53 3.34
N LEU A 169 13.55 3.58 2.75
CA LEU A 169 14.36 3.47 1.55
C LEU A 169 15.66 2.69 1.82
N ALA A 170 16.34 2.96 2.93
CA ALA A 170 17.52 2.20 3.33
C ALA A 170 17.20 0.70 3.49
N PHE A 171 16.11 0.36 4.15
CA PHE A 171 15.61 -1.01 4.27
C PHE A 171 15.23 -1.59 2.90
N GLY A 172 14.47 -0.85 2.11
CA GLY A 172 14.02 -1.26 0.77
C GLY A 172 15.16 -1.55 -0.20
N TRP A 173 16.25 -0.81 -0.11
CA TRP A 173 17.46 -1.02 -0.94
C TRP A 173 18.50 -1.93 -0.29
N GLY A 174 18.25 -2.40 0.93
CA GLY A 174 19.18 -3.28 1.66
C GLY A 174 20.48 -2.60 2.06
N VAL A 175 20.46 -1.29 2.27
CA VAL A 175 21.65 -0.53 2.65
C VAL A 175 22.11 -0.94 4.05
N ALA A 176 23.41 -1.25 4.18
CA ALA A 176 24.08 -1.55 5.45
C ALA A 176 23.33 -2.57 6.36
N ARG A 177 22.58 -3.51 5.79
CA ARG A 177 21.76 -4.47 6.53
C ARG A 177 20.76 -3.80 7.49
N THR A 178 20.17 -2.71 7.04
CA THR A 178 19.14 -1.97 7.82
C THR A 178 18.09 -2.94 8.34
N PRO A 179 17.79 -2.93 9.65
CA PRO A 179 16.75 -3.77 10.22
C PRO A 179 15.37 -3.33 9.72
N ASN A 180 14.35 -4.16 9.97
CA ASN A 180 12.98 -3.79 9.66
C ASN A 180 12.59 -2.50 10.43
N PRO A 181 12.23 -1.42 9.74
CA PRO A 181 11.92 -0.14 10.40
C PRO A 181 10.81 -0.24 11.45
N LEU A 182 9.85 -1.13 11.27
CA LEU A 182 8.75 -1.34 12.23
C LEU A 182 9.23 -1.82 13.59
N HIS A 183 10.36 -2.53 13.67
CA HIS A 183 10.93 -2.96 14.95
C HIS A 183 11.54 -1.80 15.76
N GLU A 184 11.80 -0.68 15.10
CA GLU A 184 12.34 0.54 15.70
C GLU A 184 11.29 1.66 15.79
N SER A 185 10.00 1.33 15.70
CA SER A 185 8.86 2.26 15.68
C SER A 185 8.88 3.26 14.51
N TYR A 186 9.55 2.93 13.40
CA TYR A 186 9.45 3.68 12.15
C TYR A 186 8.35 3.09 11.27
N GLY A 187 7.12 3.50 11.51
CA GLY A 187 5.98 3.11 10.69
C GLY A 187 6.09 3.59 9.24
N VAL A 188 5.19 3.10 8.40
CA VAL A 188 5.09 3.56 7.01
C VAL A 188 4.59 5.02 7.01
N PRO A 189 5.32 5.95 6.37
CA PRO A 189 5.06 7.39 6.53
C PRO A 189 3.63 7.84 6.28
N SER A 190 2.98 7.31 5.23
CA SER A 190 1.58 7.63 4.92
C SER A 190 0.63 7.12 5.99
N ALA A 191 0.86 5.91 6.52
CA ALA A 191 0.04 5.34 7.59
C ALA A 191 0.20 6.13 8.89
N CYS A 192 1.43 6.55 9.23
CA CYS A 192 1.69 7.41 10.37
C CYS A 192 1.00 8.78 10.24
N MET A 193 1.06 9.39 9.05
CA MET A 193 0.32 10.61 8.77
C MET A 193 -1.19 10.42 9.02
N LEU A 194 -1.77 9.35 8.46
CA LEU A 194 -3.20 9.05 8.62
C LEU A 194 -3.57 8.88 10.09
N GLU A 195 -2.78 8.11 10.84
CA GLU A 195 -2.98 7.94 12.28
C GLU A 195 -3.00 9.28 13.02
N ILE A 196 -1.98 10.12 12.81
CA ILE A 196 -1.84 11.41 13.47
C ILE A 196 -3.03 12.34 13.16
N VAL A 197 -3.45 12.42 11.90
CA VAL A 197 -4.52 13.34 11.50
C VAL A 197 -5.90 12.85 11.94
N CYS A 198 -6.12 11.54 12.03
CA CYS A 198 -7.37 10.96 12.53
C CYS A 198 -7.42 11.00 14.06
N ALA A 199 -6.33 10.72 14.75
CA ALA A 199 -6.24 10.79 16.21
C ALA A 199 -6.48 12.22 16.72
N ALA A 200 -6.02 13.25 15.98
CA ALA A 200 -6.32 14.65 16.30
C ALA A 200 -7.82 14.99 16.26
N GLU A 201 -8.62 14.20 15.56
CA GLU A 201 -10.09 14.28 15.53
C GLU A 201 -10.74 13.19 16.41
N SER A 202 -10.00 12.67 17.40
CA SER A 202 -10.44 11.66 18.36
C SER A 202 -10.86 10.33 17.72
N PHE A 203 -10.18 9.95 16.66
CA PHE A 203 -10.37 8.66 16.00
C PHE A 203 -9.03 7.98 15.75
N ASP A 204 -8.62 7.12 16.70
CA ASP A 204 -7.40 6.33 16.56
C ASP A 204 -7.62 5.22 15.51
N LEU A 205 -6.80 5.20 14.45
CA LEU A 205 -6.85 4.14 13.43
C LEU A 205 -6.19 2.86 13.95
N THR A 206 -5.12 3.01 14.74
CA THR A 206 -4.30 1.90 15.23
C THR A 206 -4.13 1.98 16.76
N PRO A 207 -5.23 1.88 17.52
CA PRO A 207 -5.16 1.98 18.98
C PRO A 207 -4.22 0.93 19.56
N GLY A 208 -3.42 1.37 20.51
CA GLY A 208 -2.39 0.53 21.15
C GLY A 208 -1.03 0.55 20.43
N LEU A 209 -0.92 1.19 19.26
CA LEU A 209 0.35 1.52 18.63
C LEU A 209 0.66 3.02 18.83
N GLU A 210 1.94 3.34 18.91
CA GLU A 210 2.35 4.75 18.77
C GLU A 210 2.04 5.21 17.35
N SER A 211 1.56 6.44 17.19
CA SER A 211 1.19 6.97 15.86
C SER A 211 2.35 6.90 14.85
N ARG A 212 3.60 7.01 15.36
CA ARG A 212 4.81 6.87 14.54
C ARG A 212 5.12 5.44 14.10
N ALA A 213 4.49 4.43 14.68
CA ALA A 213 4.69 3.01 14.34
C ALA A 213 3.59 2.45 13.43
N SER A 214 2.60 3.26 13.03
CA SER A 214 1.50 2.82 12.19
C SER A 214 1.95 2.35 10.81
N CYS A 215 1.23 1.38 10.25
CA CYS A 215 1.48 0.86 8.91
C CYS A 215 0.15 0.40 8.27
N PRO A 216 0.12 0.18 6.93
CA PRO A 216 -1.11 -0.21 6.24
C PRO A 216 -1.77 -1.49 6.78
N GLU A 217 -0.99 -2.51 7.17
CA GLU A 217 -1.54 -3.73 7.78
C GLU A 217 -2.17 -3.47 9.15
N ALA A 218 -1.57 -2.60 9.95
CA ALA A 218 -2.13 -2.21 11.24
C ALA A 218 -3.47 -1.48 11.07
N ILE A 219 -3.54 -0.51 10.14
CA ILE A 219 -4.80 0.19 9.81
C ILE A 219 -5.86 -0.81 9.36
N TRP A 220 -5.52 -1.74 8.46
CA TRP A 220 -6.43 -2.77 7.97
C TRP A 220 -6.96 -3.66 9.09
N SER A 221 -6.07 -4.20 9.91
CA SER A 221 -6.41 -5.11 11.00
C SER A 221 -7.26 -4.43 12.06
N MET A 222 -6.92 -3.19 12.42
CA MET A 222 -7.64 -2.43 13.44
C MET A 222 -9.01 -1.95 12.94
N ALA A 223 -9.12 -1.49 11.69
CA ALA A 223 -10.42 -1.11 11.12
C ALA A 223 -11.43 -2.27 11.18
N ARG A 224 -10.96 -3.50 10.94
CA ARG A 224 -11.78 -4.71 11.08
C ARG A 224 -12.09 -5.05 12.54
N TYR A 225 -11.12 -4.89 13.45
CA TYR A 225 -11.32 -5.11 14.88
C TYR A 225 -12.33 -4.13 15.46
N TRP A 226 -12.23 -2.83 15.13
CA TRP A 226 -13.14 -1.80 15.61
C TRP A 226 -14.60 -2.10 15.25
N GLN A 227 -14.83 -2.63 14.07
CA GLN A 227 -16.17 -3.01 13.65
C GLN A 227 -16.73 -4.12 14.56
N GLU A 228 -15.94 -5.13 14.90
CA GLU A 228 -16.37 -6.21 15.79
C GLU A 228 -16.57 -5.73 17.23
N TYR A 229 -15.70 -4.87 17.71
CA TYR A 229 -15.79 -4.29 19.05
C TYR A 229 -17.04 -3.42 19.21
N PHE A 230 -17.23 -2.46 18.32
CA PHE A 230 -18.36 -1.53 18.42
C PHE A 230 -19.71 -2.19 18.11
N LYS A 231 -19.76 -3.25 17.31
CA LYS A 231 -20.97 -4.03 17.10
C LYS A 231 -21.55 -4.57 18.42
N LYS A 232 -20.69 -4.87 19.38
CA LYS A 232 -21.08 -5.38 20.70
C LYS A 232 -21.36 -4.26 21.71
N THR A 233 -20.58 -3.20 21.68
CA THR A 233 -20.57 -2.15 22.72
C THR A 233 -21.41 -0.93 22.37
N ALA A 234 -21.55 -0.62 21.08
CA ALA A 234 -22.31 0.53 20.60
C ALA A 234 -22.99 0.21 19.25
N PRO A 235 -24.07 -0.59 19.23
CA PRO A 235 -24.70 -1.06 17.99
C PRO A 235 -25.24 0.07 17.09
N LYS A 236 -25.38 1.30 17.61
CA LYS A 236 -25.67 2.51 16.84
C LYS A 236 -24.45 3.38 16.59
N GLY A 237 -23.25 2.92 17.03
CA GLY A 237 -22.00 3.63 16.85
C GLY A 237 -21.60 3.70 15.39
N ARG A 238 -20.89 4.78 15.05
CA ARG A 238 -20.24 4.93 13.76
C ARG A 238 -18.99 4.07 13.75
N VAL A 239 -18.94 3.02 12.94
CA VAL A 239 -17.84 2.08 12.86
C VAL A 239 -17.23 2.10 11.46
N PRO A 240 -15.90 1.88 11.31
CA PRO A 240 -15.30 1.73 10.00
C PRO A 240 -15.92 0.57 9.24
N PHE A 241 -16.04 0.70 7.94
CA PHE A 241 -16.36 -0.41 7.05
C PHE A 241 -15.68 -0.23 5.71
N GLY A 242 -15.53 -1.32 4.94
CA GLY A 242 -14.75 -1.27 3.72
C GLY A 242 -15.09 -2.34 2.71
N ARG A 243 -14.54 -2.16 1.53
CA ARG A 243 -14.51 -3.13 0.42
C ARG A 243 -13.09 -3.35 0.00
N PHE A 244 -12.76 -4.55 -0.47
CA PHE A 244 -11.43 -4.86 -0.94
C PHE A 244 -11.47 -5.81 -2.13
N ALA A 245 -10.42 -5.77 -2.93
CA ALA A 245 -10.13 -6.72 -3.99
C ALA A 245 -8.65 -7.12 -3.92
N ILE A 246 -8.38 -8.41 -3.93
CA ILE A 246 -7.04 -8.98 -3.92
C ILE A 246 -6.79 -9.64 -5.26
N GLY A 247 -6.01 -8.99 -6.12
CA GLY A 247 -5.59 -9.52 -7.41
C GLY A 247 -4.29 -10.34 -7.31
N HIS A 248 -3.47 -10.06 -6.30
CA HIS A 248 -2.16 -10.67 -6.19
C HIS A 248 -1.77 -10.91 -4.74
N GLN A 249 -1.62 -12.19 -4.39
CA GLN A 249 -1.29 -12.56 -3.00
C GLN A 249 0.23 -12.53 -2.75
N TYR A 250 1.01 -13.22 -3.61
CA TYR A 250 2.47 -13.38 -3.43
C TYR A 250 3.21 -13.29 -4.76
N PRO A 251 3.51 -12.08 -5.26
CA PRO A 251 4.19 -11.93 -6.55
C PRO A 251 5.54 -12.66 -6.64
N ILE A 252 6.24 -12.80 -5.54
CA ILE A 252 7.56 -13.48 -5.48
C ILE A 252 7.49 -15.00 -5.61
N LEU A 253 6.34 -15.64 -5.37
CA LEU A 253 6.16 -17.07 -5.55
C LEU A 253 5.85 -17.45 -7.00
N GLU A 254 5.59 -16.52 -7.87
CA GLU A 254 5.60 -16.76 -9.30
C GLU A 254 7.06 -16.98 -9.72
N THR A 255 7.37 -18.21 -10.07
CA THR A 255 8.67 -18.56 -10.65
C THR A 255 8.92 -17.61 -11.82
N PRO A 256 10.05 -16.86 -11.85
CA PRO A 256 10.37 -16.05 -13.01
C PRO A 256 10.21 -16.91 -14.26
N PRO A 257 9.61 -16.42 -15.36
CA PRO A 257 9.52 -17.18 -16.57
C PRO A 257 10.92 -17.68 -16.88
N GLU A 258 11.08 -19.02 -17.00
CA GLU A 258 12.38 -19.60 -17.36
C GLU A 258 12.90 -18.78 -18.54
N PRO A 259 14.13 -18.24 -18.47
CA PRO A 259 14.67 -17.52 -19.59
C PRO A 259 14.56 -18.46 -20.79
N SER A 260 13.72 -18.10 -21.74
CA SER A 260 13.48 -18.90 -22.93
C SER A 260 14.87 -19.26 -23.46
N ALA A 261 15.19 -20.56 -23.45
CA ALA A 261 16.50 -21.05 -23.82
C ALA A 261 16.77 -20.54 -25.22
N THR A 262 17.38 -19.36 -25.29
CA THR A 262 17.89 -18.80 -26.54
C THR A 262 18.88 -19.87 -27.00
N ARG A 263 18.47 -20.65 -27.99
CA ARG A 263 19.33 -21.65 -28.63
C ARG A 263 20.66 -20.95 -28.87
N VAL A 264 21.62 -21.22 -28.00
CA VAL A 264 23.01 -20.83 -28.24
C VAL A 264 23.37 -21.53 -29.54
N ALA A 265 23.44 -20.73 -30.60
CA ALA A 265 23.87 -21.20 -31.90
C ALA A 265 25.22 -21.88 -31.68
N LYS A 266 25.30 -23.20 -31.98
CA LYS A 266 26.55 -23.96 -31.92
C LYS A 266 27.62 -23.15 -32.69
N PRO A 267 28.78 -22.87 -32.09
CA PRO A 267 29.85 -22.17 -32.82
C PRO A 267 30.19 -23.00 -34.06
N ALA A 268 30.19 -22.34 -35.19
CA ALA A 268 30.56 -22.92 -36.46
C ALA A 268 31.94 -23.55 -36.34
N ARG A 269 32.06 -24.85 -36.66
CA ARG A 269 33.33 -25.58 -36.71
C ARG A 269 34.32 -24.81 -37.60
N VAL A 270 35.33 -24.19 -37.00
CA VAL A 270 36.43 -23.63 -37.73
C VAL A 270 37.13 -24.78 -38.50
N ALA A 271 37.03 -24.74 -39.84
CA ALA A 271 37.73 -25.68 -40.70
C ALA A 271 39.25 -25.56 -40.48
N LYS A 272 39.87 -26.66 -40.07
CA LYS A 272 41.36 -26.75 -39.99
C LYS A 272 41.96 -26.52 -41.35
N ALA A 273 42.74 -25.43 -41.48
CA ALA A 273 43.54 -25.17 -42.67
C ALA A 273 44.54 -26.29 -42.89
N ALA A 274 44.61 -26.80 -44.14
CA ALA A 274 45.57 -27.83 -44.55
C ALA A 274 47.01 -27.30 -44.55
N PRO A 275 48.00 -28.14 -44.23
CA PRO A 275 49.37 -27.69 -44.13
C PRO A 275 50.00 -27.46 -45.52
N THR A 276 50.52 -26.28 -45.77
CA THR A 276 51.25 -25.88 -46.99
C THR A 276 52.56 -26.66 -47.07
N LYS A 277 52.73 -27.47 -48.14
CA LYS A 277 53.98 -28.13 -48.48
C LYS A 277 55.05 -27.10 -48.88
N LYS A 278 56.10 -26.98 -48.08
CA LYS A 278 57.32 -26.26 -48.46
C LYS A 278 58.05 -26.99 -49.59
N LYS A 279 58.14 -26.39 -50.79
CA LYS A 279 59.04 -26.81 -51.86
C LYS A 279 60.49 -26.47 -51.49
N ARG A 280 61.37 -27.50 -51.36
CA ARG A 280 62.82 -27.39 -51.28
C ARG A 280 63.31 -27.11 -52.69
N LYS A 281 64.00 -25.97 -52.92
CA LYS A 281 64.89 -25.74 -54.08
C LYS A 281 66.30 -26.26 -53.81
N ARG A 282 66.82 -26.99 -54.80
CA ARG A 282 68.19 -27.24 -54.95
C ARG A 282 68.91 -25.99 -55.43
#